data_07492b4262429f6e4fb8dc1ff8bfb38e
#
_entry.id   07492b4262429f6e4fb8dc1ff8bfb38e
#
_cell.length_a   1.000
_cell.length_b   1.000
_cell.length_c   1.000
_cell.angle_alpha   90.00
_cell.angle_beta   90.00
_cell.angle_gamma   90.00
#
_symmetry.space_group_name_H-M   'P 1'
#
loop_
_entity.id
_entity.type
_entity.pdbx_description
1 polymer ?
#
loop_
_entity_poly.entity_id
_entity_poly.type
_entity_poly.pdbx_seq_one_letter_code
_entity_poly.pdbx_strand_id
1 'polypeptide(L)'
;MNRSKFAVARAVAMLNGALRNLDAPSLGTRVMMYHDVNEHGRTDDIYSIPLHSFSRAVSALAAWASEQGHRFVAFSAAPTPGIAVTFDDGYSSTLRLAAPVLASHGIPFHVFVTKSYAESGDARYLSLEDVRELSTFPGATLGLHGASHTKFSDLDDDALRRDLLVSRDWLEQLTGRTVDTLSYPHGDFTNRVRNVVAATGLSAAACSNVGTFTEPSQKLSIPRVDLWSLDSPRSTISKTRGDWDLILP
;
A
#
# COMPACT_ATOMS: atom_id res chain seq x y z
N MET A 1 14.56 1.80 8.86
CA MET A 1 15.43 3.02 8.78
C MET A 1 15.46 3.70 10.14
N ASN A 2 16.62 4.11 10.67
CA ASN A 2 16.67 4.84 11.95
C ASN A 2 16.47 6.36 11.74
N ARG A 3 16.19 7.11 12.86
CA ARG A 3 15.87 8.56 12.80
C ARG A 3 16.95 9.41 12.15
N SER A 4 18.23 9.11 12.37
CA SER A 4 19.33 9.87 11.80
C SER A 4 19.40 9.71 10.28
N LYS A 5 19.25 8.47 9.79
CA LYS A 5 19.18 8.19 8.35
C LYS A 5 17.96 8.84 7.71
N PHE A 6 16.80 8.82 8.40
CA PHE A 6 15.59 9.49 7.93
C PHE A 6 15.78 11.01 7.83
N ALA A 7 16.42 11.64 8.81
CA ALA A 7 16.67 13.09 8.79
C ALA A 7 17.57 13.50 7.61
N VAL A 8 18.62 12.71 7.32
CA VAL A 8 19.50 12.93 6.17
C VAL A 8 18.72 12.74 4.86
N ALA A 9 18.00 11.63 4.72
CA ALA A 9 17.19 11.36 3.53
C ALA A 9 16.18 12.49 3.28
N ARG A 10 15.52 12.99 4.34
CA ARG A 10 14.60 14.12 4.25
C ARG A 10 15.27 15.41 3.76
N ALA A 11 16.48 15.70 4.24
CA ALA A 11 17.23 16.87 3.78
C ALA A 11 17.59 16.78 2.29
N VAL A 12 18.05 15.60 1.84
CA VAL A 12 18.35 15.34 0.42
C VAL A 12 17.07 15.42 -0.43
N ALA A 13 15.96 14.87 0.03
CA ALA A 13 14.67 14.96 -0.68
C ALA A 13 14.19 16.42 -0.84
N MET A 14 14.38 17.26 0.18
CA MET A 14 14.07 18.69 0.09
C MET A 14 14.91 19.40 -0.98
N LEU A 15 16.19 19.06 -1.09
CA LEU A 15 17.07 19.60 -2.14
C LEU A 15 16.65 19.10 -3.53
N ASN A 16 16.35 17.81 -3.68
CA ASN A 16 15.85 17.24 -4.92
C ASN A 16 14.53 17.89 -5.36
N GLY A 17 13.59 18.10 -4.42
CA GLY A 17 12.32 18.76 -4.70
C GLY A 17 12.47 20.21 -5.15
N ALA A 18 13.49 20.93 -4.66
CA ALA A 18 13.80 22.30 -5.08
C ALA A 18 14.43 22.37 -6.49
N LEU A 19 15.08 21.29 -6.93
CA LEU A 19 15.74 21.20 -8.24
C LEU A 19 14.83 20.64 -9.35
N ARG A 20 13.75 19.94 -8.98
CA ARG A 20 12.75 19.46 -9.95
C ARG A 20 11.81 20.60 -10.32
N ASN A 21 11.59 20.79 -11.61
CA ASN A 21 10.53 21.64 -12.11
C ASN A 21 9.18 20.98 -11.73
N LEU A 22 8.53 21.51 -10.68
CA LEU A 22 7.45 20.84 -9.93
C LEU A 22 6.10 20.85 -10.65
N ASP A 23 6.03 21.38 -11.89
CA ASP A 23 4.80 21.64 -12.60
C ASP A 23 4.39 20.55 -13.59
N ALA A 24 5.16 19.46 -13.72
CA ALA A 24 4.74 18.33 -14.56
C ALA A 24 3.86 17.39 -13.73
N PRO A 25 2.54 17.26 -14.03
CA PRO A 25 1.74 16.24 -13.41
C PRO A 25 2.36 14.87 -13.71
N SER A 26 2.57 14.06 -12.69
CA SER A 26 2.96 12.66 -12.87
C SER A 26 1.95 12.01 -13.84
N LEU A 27 2.41 11.54 -14.99
CA LEU A 27 1.56 10.89 -15.99
C LEU A 27 1.06 9.51 -15.55
N GLY A 28 1.31 9.12 -14.31
CA GLY A 28 0.98 7.80 -13.77
C GLY A 28 0.36 7.83 -12.38
N THR A 29 0.25 6.65 -11.79
CA THR A 29 -0.29 6.46 -10.44
C THR A 29 0.84 6.47 -9.42
N ARG A 30 0.75 7.34 -8.42
CA ARG A 30 1.61 7.32 -7.24
C ARG A 30 0.94 6.47 -6.15
N VAL A 31 1.48 5.31 -5.86
CA VAL A 31 0.88 4.36 -4.92
C VAL A 31 1.55 4.49 -3.55
N MET A 32 0.76 4.88 -2.55
CA MET A 32 1.18 5.03 -1.16
C MET A 32 0.96 3.72 -0.41
N MET A 33 1.96 3.25 0.33
CA MET A 33 1.91 2.00 1.09
C MET A 33 1.96 2.28 2.59
N TYR A 34 0.92 1.84 3.29
CA TYR A 34 0.77 1.86 4.74
C TYR A 34 0.69 0.42 5.26
N HIS A 35 0.82 0.25 6.58
CA HIS A 35 0.60 -1.00 7.28
C HIS A 35 -0.33 -0.77 8.47
N ASP A 36 0.17 -0.34 9.61
CA ASP A 36 -0.58 -0.19 10.85
C ASP A 36 -0.81 1.28 11.23
N VAL A 37 -1.96 1.56 11.82
CA VAL A 37 -2.30 2.84 12.46
C VAL A 37 -2.64 2.57 13.93
N ASN A 38 -2.05 3.30 14.89
CA ASN A 38 -2.24 3.03 16.31
C ASN A 38 -2.79 4.24 17.07
N GLU A 39 -3.50 3.98 18.17
CA GLU A 39 -4.03 5.02 19.07
C GLU A 39 -3.02 5.51 20.11
N HIS A 40 -1.98 4.72 20.38
CA HIS A 40 -1.13 4.88 21.57
C HIS A 40 0.06 5.81 21.37
N GLY A 41 0.19 6.44 20.21
CA GLY A 41 1.31 7.33 19.92
C GLY A 41 2.53 6.58 19.40
N ARG A 42 3.75 7.01 19.79
CA ARG A 42 5.00 6.48 19.21
C ARG A 42 5.25 5.03 19.61
N THR A 43 5.53 4.21 18.61
CA THR A 43 6.08 2.86 18.76
C THR A 43 7.51 2.82 18.24
N ASP A 44 8.26 1.76 18.56
CA ASP A 44 9.57 1.50 17.94
C ASP A 44 9.41 0.93 16.52
N ASP A 45 8.21 0.48 16.17
CA ASP A 45 7.86 0.03 14.83
C ASP A 45 7.62 1.25 13.90
N ILE A 46 8.45 1.34 12.86
CA ILE A 46 8.34 2.44 11.88
C ILE A 46 7.09 2.32 11.01
N TYR A 47 6.49 1.14 10.87
CA TYR A 47 5.29 0.89 10.07
C TYR A 47 4.00 1.13 10.84
N SER A 48 4.05 1.32 12.17
CA SER A 48 2.90 1.63 13.02
C SER A 48 2.80 3.14 13.24
N ILE A 49 1.87 3.79 12.51
CA ILE A 49 1.73 5.25 12.47
C ILE A 49 0.68 5.70 13.50
N PRO A 50 1.00 6.66 14.40
CA PRO A 50 0.01 7.21 15.31
C PRO A 50 -1.19 7.82 14.57
N LEU A 51 -2.42 7.53 15.00
CA LEU A 51 -3.66 8.00 14.37
C LEU A 51 -3.68 9.52 14.12
N HIS A 52 -3.22 10.31 15.09
CA HIS A 52 -3.16 11.77 14.93
C HIS A 52 -2.19 12.19 13.81
N SER A 53 -1.07 11.46 13.64
CA SER A 53 -0.09 11.72 12.57
C SER A 53 -0.66 11.30 11.22
N PHE A 54 -1.30 10.12 11.16
CA PHE A 54 -1.98 9.63 9.97
C PHE A 54 -3.07 10.61 9.51
N SER A 55 -3.99 11.00 10.40
CA SER A 55 -5.07 11.94 10.07
C SER A 55 -4.54 13.28 9.54
N ARG A 56 -3.52 13.84 10.19
CA ARG A 56 -2.89 15.10 9.74
C ARG A 56 -2.21 14.95 8.38
N ALA A 57 -1.55 13.82 8.13
CA ALA A 57 -0.89 13.57 6.86
C ALA A 57 -1.92 13.40 5.73
N VAL A 58 -2.99 12.64 5.96
CA VAL A 58 -4.09 12.45 5.00
C VAL A 58 -4.78 13.76 4.69
N SER A 59 -5.15 14.56 5.71
CA SER A 59 -5.79 15.87 5.51
C SER A 59 -4.91 16.83 4.72
N ALA A 60 -3.62 16.91 5.04
CA ALA A 60 -2.68 17.76 4.32
C ALA A 60 -2.45 17.28 2.88
N LEU A 61 -2.38 15.95 2.67
CA LEU A 61 -2.24 15.37 1.33
C LEU A 61 -3.50 15.64 0.48
N ALA A 62 -4.69 15.52 1.07
CA ALA A 62 -5.95 15.78 0.38
C ALA A 62 -6.07 17.26 -0.03
N ALA A 63 -5.72 18.18 0.86
CA ALA A 63 -5.68 19.61 0.57
C ALA A 63 -4.69 19.94 -0.55
N TRP A 64 -3.45 19.46 -0.43
CA TRP A 64 -2.42 19.64 -1.45
C TRP A 64 -2.83 19.04 -2.81
N ALA A 65 -3.39 17.83 -2.82
CA ALA A 65 -3.84 17.19 -4.06
C ALA A 65 -4.92 18.02 -4.75
N SER A 66 -5.89 18.54 -3.99
CA SER A 66 -6.95 19.43 -4.52
C SER A 66 -6.37 20.72 -5.10
N GLU A 67 -5.44 21.37 -4.40
CA GLU A 67 -4.78 22.60 -4.85
C GLU A 67 -3.97 22.39 -6.15
N GLN A 68 -3.35 21.23 -6.30
CA GLN A 68 -2.52 20.89 -7.47
C GLN A 68 -3.32 20.20 -8.60
N GLY A 69 -4.63 20.02 -8.44
CA GLY A 69 -5.46 19.34 -9.45
C GLY A 69 -5.22 17.82 -9.54
N HIS A 70 -4.58 17.21 -8.52
CA HIS A 70 -4.45 15.77 -8.41
C HIS A 70 -5.72 15.16 -7.83
N ARG A 71 -5.98 13.89 -8.17
CA ARG A 71 -7.11 13.13 -7.63
C ARG A 71 -6.63 11.84 -6.95
N PHE A 72 -7.39 11.37 -6.00
CA PHE A 72 -7.25 10.02 -5.50
C PHE A 72 -7.93 9.03 -6.44
N VAL A 73 -7.27 7.90 -6.69
CA VAL A 73 -7.72 6.86 -7.61
C VAL A 73 -7.65 5.50 -6.93
N ALA A 74 -8.46 4.56 -7.37
CA ALA A 74 -8.37 3.18 -6.93
C ALA A 74 -7.07 2.53 -7.43
N PHE A 75 -6.48 1.62 -6.64
CA PHE A 75 -5.39 0.76 -7.11
C PHE A 75 -5.91 -0.16 -8.22
N SER A 76 -5.22 -0.24 -9.34
CA SER A 76 -5.65 -1.03 -10.51
C SER A 76 -4.48 -1.44 -11.41
N ALA A 77 -4.75 -2.32 -12.37
CA ALA A 77 -3.80 -2.78 -13.38
C ALA A 77 -3.44 -1.73 -14.46
N ALA A 78 -4.16 -0.61 -14.49
CA ALA A 78 -3.92 0.46 -15.46
C ALA A 78 -3.32 1.68 -14.76
N PRO A 79 -2.22 2.25 -15.27
CA PRO A 79 -1.68 3.49 -14.76
C PRO A 79 -2.69 4.62 -15.01
N THR A 80 -3.20 5.16 -13.90
CA THR A 80 -4.17 6.28 -13.93
C THR A 80 -3.53 7.48 -13.22
N PRO A 81 -3.40 8.65 -13.84
CA PRO A 81 -2.83 9.81 -13.19
C PRO A 81 -3.53 10.12 -11.87
N GLY A 82 -2.81 10.03 -10.75
CA GLY A 82 -3.37 10.26 -9.42
C GLY A 82 -2.62 9.55 -8.28
N ILE A 83 -3.25 9.55 -7.12
CA ILE A 83 -2.70 9.00 -5.88
C ILE A 83 -3.57 7.81 -5.46
N ALA A 84 -2.98 6.63 -5.33
CA ALA A 84 -3.63 5.45 -4.77
C ALA A 84 -3.12 5.20 -3.35
N VAL A 85 -4.01 4.76 -2.45
CA VAL A 85 -3.67 4.43 -1.06
C VAL A 85 -3.82 2.93 -0.86
N THR A 86 -2.78 2.29 -0.33
CA THR A 86 -2.77 0.84 -0.05
C THR A 86 -2.34 0.55 1.38
N PHE A 87 -2.84 -0.55 1.93
CA PHE A 87 -2.44 -1.10 3.23
C PHE A 87 -2.05 -2.57 3.05
N ASP A 88 -0.97 -2.99 3.68
CA ASP A 88 -0.52 -4.37 3.67
C ASP A 88 -0.86 -5.09 4.99
N ASP A 89 -0.71 -6.41 5.02
CA ASP A 89 -0.86 -7.33 6.14
C ASP A 89 -2.30 -7.57 6.64
N GLY A 90 -3.21 -6.61 6.48
CA GLY A 90 -4.57 -6.72 7.02
C GLY A 90 -4.66 -6.44 8.52
N TYR A 91 -3.99 -5.38 9.00
CA TYR A 91 -4.15 -4.92 10.38
C TYR A 91 -5.58 -4.47 10.68
N SER A 92 -6.10 -4.79 11.88
CA SER A 92 -7.46 -4.41 12.33
C SER A 92 -7.63 -2.90 12.42
N SER A 93 -6.55 -2.17 12.67
CA SER A 93 -6.51 -0.71 12.67
C SER A 93 -6.87 -0.08 11.32
N THR A 94 -6.70 -0.81 10.22
CA THR A 94 -7.10 -0.33 8.90
C THR A 94 -8.62 -0.09 8.85
N LEU A 95 -9.43 -1.04 9.35
CA LEU A 95 -10.89 -0.88 9.44
C LEU A 95 -11.28 0.14 10.51
N ARG A 96 -10.69 0.03 11.72
CA ARG A 96 -11.16 0.77 12.89
C ARG A 96 -10.70 2.21 12.95
N LEU A 97 -9.51 2.51 12.42
CA LEU A 97 -8.85 3.80 12.54
C LEU A 97 -8.60 4.48 11.20
N ALA A 98 -8.03 3.78 10.22
CA ALA A 98 -7.67 4.40 8.95
C ALA A 98 -8.88 4.63 8.02
N ALA A 99 -9.76 3.66 7.89
CA ALA A 99 -10.91 3.71 6.98
C ALA A 99 -11.85 4.90 7.26
N PRO A 100 -12.23 5.22 8.53
CA PRO A 100 -13.03 6.41 8.81
C PRO A 100 -12.38 7.73 8.39
N VAL A 101 -11.05 7.85 8.57
CA VAL A 101 -10.29 9.02 8.15
C VAL A 101 -10.30 9.16 6.63
N LEU A 102 -10.02 8.08 5.90
CA LEU A 102 -10.02 8.10 4.43
C LEU A 102 -11.41 8.38 3.86
N ALA A 103 -12.46 7.76 4.44
CA ALA A 103 -13.84 7.99 4.04
C ALA A 103 -14.27 9.44 4.23
N SER A 104 -13.83 10.11 5.31
CA SER A 104 -14.15 11.53 5.55
C SER A 104 -13.59 12.48 4.49
N HIS A 105 -12.58 12.03 3.73
CA HIS A 105 -11.99 12.75 2.59
C HIS A 105 -12.41 12.16 1.23
N GLY A 106 -13.28 11.15 1.18
CA GLY A 106 -13.68 10.48 -0.06
C GLY A 106 -12.52 9.76 -0.76
N ILE A 107 -11.50 9.33 -0.02
CA ILE A 107 -10.30 8.69 -0.56
C ILE A 107 -10.52 7.19 -0.68
N PRO A 108 -10.49 6.61 -1.90
CA PRO A 108 -10.52 5.16 -2.07
C PRO A 108 -9.21 4.54 -1.59
N PHE A 109 -9.28 3.32 -1.05
CA PHE A 109 -8.11 2.61 -0.55
C PHE A 109 -8.20 1.10 -0.81
N HIS A 110 -7.04 0.47 -0.86
CA HIS A 110 -6.91 -0.96 -1.12
C HIS A 110 -6.22 -1.64 0.06
N VAL A 111 -6.73 -2.79 0.50
CA VAL A 111 -6.17 -3.54 1.63
C VAL A 111 -5.77 -4.93 1.17
N PHE A 112 -4.49 -5.26 1.27
CA PHE A 112 -3.95 -6.57 0.96
C PHE A 112 -3.93 -7.41 2.23
N VAL A 113 -4.72 -8.49 2.24
CA VAL A 113 -4.97 -9.30 3.44
C VAL A 113 -4.18 -10.60 3.39
N THR A 114 -3.48 -10.91 4.49
CA THR A 114 -2.83 -12.20 4.70
C THR A 114 -3.81 -13.17 5.35
N LYS A 115 -4.08 -14.30 4.70
CA LYS A 115 -5.05 -15.30 5.19
C LYS A 115 -4.73 -15.79 6.61
N SER A 116 -3.48 -16.24 6.85
CA SER A 116 -3.07 -16.78 8.15
C SER A 116 -3.19 -15.77 9.30
N TYR A 117 -3.00 -14.48 9.01
CA TYR A 117 -3.17 -13.43 10.00
C TYR A 117 -4.65 -13.25 10.38
N ALA A 118 -5.53 -13.21 9.40
CA ALA A 118 -6.97 -13.09 9.63
C ALA A 118 -7.58 -14.31 10.36
N GLU A 119 -6.98 -15.49 10.20
CA GLU A 119 -7.40 -16.73 10.86
C GLU A 119 -6.72 -16.96 12.22
N SER A 120 -5.71 -16.16 12.58
CA SER A 120 -4.88 -16.37 13.78
C SER A 120 -5.62 -16.14 15.09
N GLY A 121 -6.69 -15.36 15.09
CA GLY A 121 -7.34 -14.86 16.31
C GLY A 121 -6.53 -13.76 17.04
N ASP A 122 -5.43 -13.30 16.46
CA ASP A 122 -4.66 -12.18 17.00
C ASP A 122 -5.39 -10.86 16.71
N ALA A 123 -5.78 -10.15 17.77
CA ALA A 123 -6.55 -8.90 17.68
C ALA A 123 -5.84 -7.76 16.92
N ARG A 124 -4.54 -7.90 16.63
CA ARG A 124 -3.82 -6.95 15.78
C ARG A 124 -4.29 -6.98 14.33
N TYR A 125 -4.79 -8.13 13.87
CA TYR A 125 -5.20 -8.34 12.50
C TYR A 125 -6.73 -8.36 12.37
N LEU A 126 -7.22 -8.11 11.17
CA LEU A 126 -8.63 -8.23 10.83
C LEU A 126 -9.11 -9.66 11.12
N SER A 127 -10.18 -9.80 11.89
CA SER A 127 -10.91 -11.07 12.01
C SER A 127 -11.66 -11.37 10.70
N LEU A 128 -12.19 -12.60 10.57
CA LEU A 128 -13.02 -12.95 9.41
C LEU A 128 -14.27 -12.06 9.29
N GLU A 129 -14.82 -11.60 10.41
CA GLU A 129 -15.94 -10.66 10.43
C GLU A 129 -15.51 -9.27 9.97
N ASP A 130 -14.35 -8.77 10.47
CA ASP A 130 -13.77 -7.50 10.05
C ASP A 130 -13.47 -7.48 8.53
N VAL A 131 -12.99 -8.60 7.96
CA VAL A 131 -12.74 -8.71 6.51
C VAL A 131 -14.06 -8.60 5.73
N ARG A 132 -15.14 -9.24 6.19
CA ARG A 132 -16.47 -9.08 5.57
C ARG A 132 -16.97 -7.66 5.65
N GLU A 133 -16.87 -7.01 6.82
CA GLU A 133 -17.25 -5.62 7.03
C GLU A 133 -16.45 -4.70 6.09
N LEU A 134 -15.13 -4.84 6.08
CA LEU A 134 -14.25 -4.03 5.24
C LEU A 134 -14.55 -4.22 3.74
N SER A 135 -14.93 -5.42 3.30
CA SER A 135 -15.29 -5.69 1.90
C SER A 135 -16.48 -4.89 1.38
N THR A 136 -17.32 -4.39 2.30
CA THR A 136 -18.49 -3.57 1.99
C THR A 136 -18.31 -2.11 2.40
N PHE A 137 -17.16 -1.77 3.01
CA PHE A 137 -16.88 -0.41 3.46
C PHE A 137 -16.72 0.54 2.26
N PRO A 138 -17.34 1.73 2.27
CA PRO A 138 -17.26 2.68 1.17
C PRO A 138 -15.81 3.06 0.82
N GLY A 139 -15.43 2.85 -0.44
CA GLY A 139 -14.10 3.17 -0.93
C GLY A 139 -13.04 2.09 -0.69
N ALA A 140 -13.34 1.03 0.08
CA ALA A 140 -12.41 -0.07 0.31
C ALA A 140 -12.47 -1.10 -0.84
N THR A 141 -11.30 -1.64 -1.17
CA THR A 141 -11.14 -2.81 -2.04
C THR A 141 -10.15 -3.77 -1.38
N LEU A 142 -10.37 -5.07 -1.51
CA LEU A 142 -9.49 -6.08 -0.93
C LEU A 142 -8.65 -6.77 -2.00
N GLY A 143 -7.42 -7.13 -1.64
CA GLY A 143 -6.49 -7.89 -2.43
C GLY A 143 -5.72 -8.91 -1.60
N LEU A 144 -4.89 -9.71 -2.25
CA LEU A 144 -4.12 -10.78 -1.62
C LEU A 144 -2.79 -10.25 -1.05
N HIS A 145 -2.39 -10.82 0.09
CA HIS A 145 -1.02 -10.69 0.62
C HIS A 145 -0.41 -12.07 0.96
N GLY A 146 -0.78 -13.07 0.15
CA GLY A 146 -0.42 -14.47 0.37
C GLY A 146 -1.24 -15.18 1.45
N ALA A 147 -1.10 -16.50 1.50
CA ALA A 147 -1.75 -17.30 2.52
C ALA A 147 -1.02 -17.24 3.86
N SER A 148 0.31 -17.20 3.84
CA SER A 148 1.19 -17.37 5.02
C SER A 148 2.14 -16.20 5.29
N HIS A 149 2.12 -15.15 4.45
CA HIS A 149 3.10 -14.06 4.47
C HIS A 149 4.56 -14.52 4.28
N THR A 150 4.76 -15.67 3.64
CA THR A 150 6.11 -16.16 3.28
C THR A 150 6.63 -15.40 2.07
N LYS A 151 7.94 -15.11 2.04
CA LYS A 151 8.58 -14.57 0.83
C LYS A 151 8.36 -15.50 -0.33
N PHE A 152 7.79 -15.00 -1.41
CA PHE A 152 7.48 -15.81 -2.59
C PHE A 152 8.72 -16.35 -3.32
N SER A 153 9.87 -15.67 -3.17
CA SER A 153 11.15 -16.17 -3.66
C SER A 153 11.62 -17.45 -2.97
N ASP A 154 11.18 -17.70 -1.73
CA ASP A 154 11.54 -18.88 -0.93
C ASP A 154 10.68 -20.11 -1.27
N LEU A 155 9.58 -19.94 -2.01
CA LEU A 155 8.68 -20.99 -2.44
C LEU A 155 9.08 -21.51 -3.83
N ASP A 156 8.93 -22.81 -4.08
CA ASP A 156 8.93 -23.34 -5.43
C ASP A 156 7.65 -22.93 -6.20
N ASP A 157 7.60 -23.17 -7.50
CA ASP A 157 6.51 -22.70 -8.36
C ASP A 157 5.15 -23.30 -7.96
N ASP A 158 5.13 -24.59 -7.54
CA ASP A 158 3.91 -25.26 -7.14
C ASP A 158 3.42 -24.79 -5.77
N ALA A 159 4.34 -24.57 -4.81
CA ALA A 159 4.01 -24.01 -3.51
C ALA A 159 3.50 -22.57 -3.63
N LEU A 160 4.15 -21.76 -4.46
CA LEU A 160 3.72 -20.38 -4.74
C LEU A 160 2.34 -20.35 -5.40
N ARG A 161 2.09 -21.20 -6.40
CA ARG A 161 0.79 -21.29 -7.04
C ARG A 161 -0.31 -21.69 -6.05
N ARG A 162 -0.02 -22.68 -5.17
CA ARG A 162 -0.97 -23.08 -4.11
C ARG A 162 -1.25 -21.96 -3.13
N ASP A 163 -0.22 -21.22 -2.66
CA ASP A 163 -0.39 -20.09 -1.74
C ASP A 163 -1.33 -19.03 -2.34
N LEU A 164 -1.10 -18.66 -3.60
CA LEU A 164 -1.92 -17.68 -4.32
C LEU A 164 -3.37 -18.15 -4.52
N LEU A 165 -3.58 -19.40 -4.94
CA LEU A 165 -4.92 -19.92 -5.18
C LEU A 165 -5.69 -20.08 -3.87
N VAL A 166 -5.06 -20.64 -2.83
CA VAL A 166 -5.69 -20.82 -1.51
C VAL A 166 -6.07 -19.48 -0.90
N SER A 167 -5.19 -18.47 -0.97
CA SER A 167 -5.52 -17.14 -0.44
C SER A 167 -6.64 -16.47 -1.24
N ARG A 168 -6.67 -16.63 -2.57
CA ARG A 168 -7.72 -16.07 -3.43
C ARG A 168 -9.07 -16.74 -3.16
N ASP A 169 -9.13 -18.06 -3.25
CA ASP A 169 -10.37 -18.81 -3.04
C ASP A 169 -10.97 -18.52 -1.64
N TRP A 170 -10.09 -18.44 -0.63
CA TRP A 170 -10.50 -18.06 0.72
C TRP A 170 -11.12 -16.66 0.77
N LEU A 171 -10.46 -15.64 0.20
CA LEU A 171 -10.94 -14.26 0.28
C LEU A 171 -12.21 -14.05 -0.55
N GLU A 172 -12.30 -14.68 -1.73
CA GLU A 172 -13.50 -14.65 -2.57
C GLU A 172 -14.70 -15.36 -1.90
N GLN A 173 -14.50 -16.53 -1.28
CA GLN A 173 -15.55 -17.22 -0.53
C GLN A 173 -15.99 -16.41 0.70
N LEU A 174 -15.05 -15.74 1.39
CA LEU A 174 -15.36 -14.97 2.58
C LEU A 174 -16.18 -13.72 2.27
N THR A 175 -15.92 -13.07 1.14
CA THR A 175 -16.47 -11.74 0.78
C THR A 175 -17.54 -11.78 -0.31
N GLY A 176 -17.62 -12.87 -1.08
CA GLY A 176 -18.46 -12.96 -2.27
C GLY A 176 -18.03 -12.05 -3.42
N ARG A 177 -16.78 -11.56 -3.41
CA ARG A 177 -16.24 -10.64 -4.41
C ARG A 177 -15.05 -11.25 -5.14
N THR A 178 -14.90 -10.96 -6.43
CA THR A 178 -13.71 -11.36 -7.19
C THR A 178 -12.48 -10.60 -6.69
N VAL A 179 -11.36 -11.33 -6.53
CA VAL A 179 -10.08 -10.81 -6.07
C VAL A 179 -9.00 -11.10 -7.12
N ASP A 180 -8.47 -10.05 -7.72
CA ASP A 180 -7.52 -10.15 -8.82
C ASP A 180 -6.24 -9.31 -8.63
N THR A 181 -6.04 -8.81 -7.41
CA THR A 181 -4.89 -7.97 -7.06
C THR A 181 -4.06 -8.59 -5.94
N LEU A 182 -2.77 -8.28 -5.95
CA LEU A 182 -1.77 -8.82 -5.02
C LEU A 182 -0.84 -7.71 -4.52
N SER A 183 -0.39 -7.80 -3.28
CA SER A 183 0.87 -7.23 -2.82
C SER A 183 1.84 -8.37 -2.50
N TYR A 184 3.07 -8.29 -3.01
CA TYR A 184 4.10 -9.29 -2.70
C TYR A 184 4.50 -9.21 -1.22
N PRO A 185 4.41 -10.30 -0.44
CA PRO A 185 4.93 -10.33 0.94
C PRO A 185 6.39 -9.86 0.97
N HIS A 186 6.71 -8.96 1.91
CA HIS A 186 8.01 -8.29 2.04
C HIS A 186 8.42 -7.45 0.80
N GLY A 187 7.50 -7.21 -0.15
CA GLY A 187 7.80 -6.54 -1.42
C GLY A 187 8.70 -7.33 -2.36
N ASP A 188 9.01 -8.58 -2.03
CA ASP A 188 10.02 -9.41 -2.71
C ASP A 188 9.43 -10.18 -3.89
N PHE A 189 10.00 -9.96 -5.07
CA PHE A 189 9.67 -10.72 -6.27
C PHE A 189 10.88 -10.87 -7.20
N THR A 190 10.89 -11.96 -7.93
CA THR A 190 11.82 -12.25 -9.01
C THR A 190 11.07 -12.40 -10.33
N ASN A 191 11.76 -12.45 -11.45
CA ASN A 191 11.12 -12.74 -12.74
C ASN A 191 10.39 -14.10 -12.72
N ARG A 192 10.93 -15.11 -12.02
CA ARG A 192 10.29 -16.40 -11.81
C ARG A 192 8.95 -16.23 -11.07
N VAL A 193 8.97 -15.55 -9.92
CA VAL A 193 7.78 -15.27 -9.11
C VAL A 193 6.73 -14.52 -9.93
N ARG A 194 7.12 -13.47 -10.64
CA ARG A 194 6.22 -12.68 -11.50
C ARG A 194 5.56 -13.53 -12.59
N ASN A 195 6.28 -14.47 -13.18
CA ASN A 195 5.73 -15.37 -14.20
C ASN A 195 4.70 -16.34 -13.60
N VAL A 196 4.93 -16.87 -12.40
CA VAL A 196 3.94 -17.70 -11.69
C VAL A 196 2.70 -16.87 -11.35
N VAL A 197 2.86 -15.65 -10.83
CA VAL A 197 1.76 -14.72 -10.55
C VAL A 197 0.95 -14.43 -11.83
N ALA A 198 1.62 -14.14 -12.94
CA ALA A 198 0.95 -13.93 -14.24
C ALA A 198 0.10 -15.13 -14.66
N ALA A 199 0.61 -16.35 -14.44
CA ALA A 199 -0.09 -17.59 -14.80
C ALA A 199 -1.33 -17.89 -13.92
N THR A 200 -1.50 -17.21 -12.77
CA THR A 200 -2.70 -17.35 -11.94
C THR A 200 -3.85 -16.43 -12.35
N GLY A 201 -3.64 -15.55 -13.35
CA GLY A 201 -4.67 -14.63 -13.85
C GLY A 201 -4.90 -13.40 -12.99
N LEU A 202 -4.01 -13.09 -12.02
CA LEU A 202 -4.04 -11.83 -11.29
C LEU A 202 -3.78 -10.65 -12.23
N SER A 203 -4.55 -9.59 -12.07
CA SER A 203 -4.51 -8.41 -12.96
C SER A 203 -3.43 -7.40 -12.57
N ALA A 204 -3.17 -7.25 -11.27
CA ALA A 204 -2.20 -6.30 -10.74
C ALA A 204 -1.46 -6.85 -9.52
N ALA A 205 -0.16 -6.54 -9.41
CA ALA A 205 0.64 -6.87 -8.24
C ALA A 205 1.56 -5.72 -7.84
N ALA A 206 1.51 -5.33 -6.57
CA ALA A 206 2.31 -4.27 -5.98
C ALA A 206 3.59 -4.80 -5.32
N CYS A 207 4.69 -4.09 -5.48
CA CYS A 207 5.97 -4.37 -4.83
C CYS A 207 6.40 -3.20 -3.91
N SER A 208 7.58 -3.29 -3.31
CA SER A 208 8.15 -2.22 -2.48
C SER A 208 9.21 -1.39 -3.19
N ASN A 209 9.42 -1.59 -4.49
CA ASN A 209 10.29 -0.70 -5.27
C ASN A 209 9.66 0.70 -5.32
N VAL A 210 10.49 1.71 -5.11
CA VAL A 210 10.01 3.10 -5.13
C VAL A 210 9.87 3.61 -6.56
N GLY A 211 8.77 4.30 -6.85
CA GLY A 211 8.54 4.88 -8.17
C GLY A 211 7.09 5.28 -8.41
N THR A 212 6.83 5.65 -9.65
CA THR A 212 5.48 5.96 -10.16
C THR A 212 5.07 4.89 -11.17
N PHE A 213 3.87 4.39 -11.08
CA PHE A 213 3.31 3.45 -12.05
C PHE A 213 2.89 4.21 -13.32
N THR A 214 3.69 4.09 -14.38
CA THR A 214 3.51 4.84 -15.63
C THR A 214 3.20 3.94 -16.83
N GLU A 215 3.62 2.67 -16.77
CA GLU A 215 3.55 1.75 -17.91
C GLU A 215 2.70 0.52 -17.60
N PRO A 216 1.72 0.15 -18.45
CA PRO A 216 0.92 -1.06 -18.26
C PRO A 216 1.75 -2.35 -18.13
N SER A 217 2.96 -2.37 -18.69
CA SER A 217 3.91 -3.49 -18.55
C SER A 217 4.34 -3.74 -17.10
N GLN A 218 4.24 -2.73 -16.22
CA GLN A 218 4.55 -2.80 -14.79
C GLN A 218 3.40 -3.38 -13.94
N LYS A 219 2.26 -3.72 -14.51
CA LYS A 219 1.06 -4.12 -13.77
C LYS A 219 1.28 -5.25 -12.74
N LEU A 220 2.28 -6.10 -12.94
CA LEU A 220 2.68 -7.16 -11.99
C LEU A 220 3.95 -6.81 -11.20
N SER A 221 4.31 -5.55 -11.15
CA SER A 221 5.43 -5.01 -10.34
C SER A 221 5.22 -3.53 -10.08
N ILE A 222 4.00 -3.16 -9.67
CA ILE A 222 3.61 -1.76 -9.46
C ILE A 222 4.43 -1.19 -8.31
N PRO A 223 5.23 -0.12 -8.57
CA PRO A 223 6.04 0.50 -7.55
C PRO A 223 5.17 1.26 -6.55
N ARG A 224 5.64 1.33 -5.31
CA ARG A 224 4.96 2.04 -4.22
C ARG A 224 5.95 2.87 -3.42
N VAL A 225 5.45 3.74 -2.59
CA VAL A 225 6.25 4.49 -1.63
C VAL A 225 5.77 4.23 -0.20
N ASP A 226 6.71 3.80 0.65
CA ASP A 226 6.46 3.55 2.06
C ASP A 226 6.18 4.82 2.85
N LEU A 227 5.13 4.78 3.67
CA LEU A 227 4.84 5.77 4.71
C LEU A 227 5.17 5.18 6.08
N TRP A 228 5.86 5.96 6.89
CA TRP A 228 6.39 5.55 8.19
C TRP A 228 5.91 6.45 9.32
N SER A 229 6.00 5.97 10.55
CA SER A 229 5.70 6.76 11.76
C SER A 229 6.57 8.02 11.92
N LEU A 230 7.67 8.11 11.17
CA LEU A 230 8.55 9.27 11.11
C LEU A 230 8.08 10.33 10.12
N ASP A 231 7.12 10.01 9.26
CA ASP A 231 6.64 10.94 8.25
C ASP A 231 5.78 12.04 8.88
N SER A 232 6.08 13.27 8.48
CA SER A 232 5.27 14.45 8.71
C SER A 232 4.36 14.70 7.51
N PRO A 233 3.32 15.54 7.60
CA PRO A 233 2.55 15.96 6.44
C PRO A 233 3.40 16.44 5.26
N ARG A 234 4.46 17.18 5.55
CA ARG A 234 5.39 17.66 4.51
C ARG A 234 6.17 16.53 3.84
N SER A 235 6.69 15.57 4.61
CA SER A 235 7.40 14.43 4.00
C SER A 235 6.45 13.48 3.27
N THR A 236 5.20 13.33 3.71
CA THR A 236 4.17 12.60 2.98
C THR A 236 3.92 13.21 1.60
N ILE A 237 3.71 14.52 1.52
CA ILE A 237 3.55 15.24 0.25
C ILE A 237 4.82 15.11 -0.60
N SER A 238 6.00 15.30 -0.01
CA SER A 238 7.28 15.19 -0.71
C SER A 238 7.51 13.77 -1.29
N LYS A 239 7.15 12.72 -0.55
CA LYS A 239 7.16 11.34 -1.03
C LYS A 239 6.16 11.13 -2.17
N THR A 240 4.96 11.71 -2.07
CA THR A 240 3.94 11.66 -3.12
C THR A 240 4.43 12.33 -4.42
N ARG A 241 5.16 13.42 -4.33
CA ARG A 241 5.77 14.10 -5.48
C ARG A 241 6.94 13.31 -6.12
N GLY A 242 7.48 12.30 -5.45
CA GLY A 242 8.64 11.55 -5.91
C GLY A 242 9.99 12.18 -5.55
N ASP A 243 10.05 13.14 -4.63
CA ASP A 243 11.32 13.77 -4.21
C ASP A 243 12.28 12.75 -3.56
N TRP A 244 11.74 11.60 -3.12
CA TRP A 244 12.46 10.54 -2.44
C TRP A 244 12.89 9.38 -3.36
N ASP A 245 12.50 9.36 -4.62
CA ASP A 245 12.67 8.22 -5.53
C ASP A 245 14.15 7.86 -5.80
N LEU A 246 15.06 8.83 -5.65
CA LEU A 246 16.50 8.59 -5.78
C LEU A 246 17.19 8.23 -4.45
N ILE A 247 16.45 8.21 -3.34
CA ILE A 247 17.00 8.06 -1.99
C ILE A 247 16.54 6.75 -1.35
N LEU A 248 15.33 6.31 -1.69
CA LEU A 248 14.75 5.06 -1.23
C LEU A 248 15.10 3.95 -2.23
N PRO A 249 15.42 2.74 -1.73
CA PRO A 249 15.71 1.59 -2.58
C PRO A 249 14.51 1.08 -3.36
#